data_b79c1472fdbb6a7d776da9a1559cb964
#
_entry.id   b79c1472fdbb6a7d776da9a1559cb964
#
_cell.length_a   1.000
_cell.length_b   1.000
_cell.length_c   1.000
_cell.angle_alpha   90.00
_cell.angle_beta   90.00
_cell.angle_gamma   90.00
#
_symmetry.space_group_name_H-M   'P 1'
#
loop_
_entity.id
_entity.type
_entity.pdbx_description
1 polymer ?
#
loop_
_entity_poly.entity_id
_entity_poly.type
_entity_poly.pdbx_seq_one_letter_code
_entity_poly.pdbx_strand_id
1 'polypeptide(L)'
;MVSKQIIFTSILVFSLAGVTIPFISKSLTAQTETEPAENFQPQTYLTEEQALALIFPGCDEITADEFIMSPEEKNNLEKRLSRRLYEDGFKVYLGKKKGVFQEYAIITEEIGKFHPFTFIVGVTAKGKIKDIAILVYRESRGGEIARKRFLYQFVGKSLKNPIRINKDIINVTGATMSVQYMCAGVRKVLAVIDEYYLSGKRNGDTISRAHTPAILPAKEEPASKTSISQSAKAGAVDVQKITKQDKKETDNREGLFSDEKIIKETRMIMGTFAEVSVYAKDEKIAGQAVKGALDEMERMDRIMSNYKQDSELSLLNKNAAKSPVPCQGDLLRVIEQSHYYSELSGGAFDITVSPLVALWGFFQGKGHIPSDKEIEKVLPAISYKNIAINKNTGAKKTGTVFFKNTQTQIDLGAIGKGYAVDKALEIVKKFGVKNACINLGGNIYVSGTPYDKTAWKIGVQHPRNAGKILGYLELRDEATATSGDYERFFEMNGKRYAHIINPLTGRPVSGTIATTIVAPTGTEVDALSTSLFVLGHEKGLELVRKIPNVHAMIISEGNDGEIMIEMTKGFADKFKKSPVKGEGNVKWHVVASHKQ
;
A
#
# COMPACT_ATOMS: atom_id res chain seq x y z
N MET A 1 -46.63 15.80 -25.17
CA MET A 1 -47.01 17.11 -24.62
C MET A 1 -45.76 17.90 -24.34
N VAL A 2 -45.67 18.98 -25.02
CA VAL A 2 -44.67 19.98 -25.24
C VAL A 2 -44.07 20.53 -23.95
N SER A 3 -42.73 20.52 -23.83
CA SER A 3 -41.97 21.26 -22.81
C SER A 3 -41.34 22.49 -23.46
N LYS A 4 -41.65 23.66 -22.90
CA LYS A 4 -41.25 24.99 -23.40
C LYS A 4 -39.78 25.27 -23.11
N GLN A 5 -39.04 25.62 -24.15
CA GLN A 5 -37.77 26.36 -24.07
C GLN A 5 -38.05 27.83 -23.76
N ILE A 6 -37.31 28.41 -22.83
CA ILE A 6 -37.26 29.86 -22.61
C ILE A 6 -35.89 30.34 -23.06
N ILE A 7 -35.88 31.16 -24.12
CA ILE A 7 -34.73 31.85 -24.66
C ILE A 7 -34.70 33.25 -24.03
N PHE A 8 -33.64 33.62 -23.37
CA PHE A 8 -33.35 35.02 -22.99
C PHE A 8 -32.27 35.58 -23.92
N THR A 9 -32.71 36.54 -24.76
CA THR A 9 -31.84 37.35 -25.61
C THR A 9 -31.65 38.70 -24.92
N SER A 10 -30.46 39.08 -24.52
CA SER A 10 -30.14 40.45 -24.13
C SER A 10 -29.19 41.04 -25.17
N ILE A 11 -29.73 42.01 -25.93
CA ILE A 11 -28.97 42.88 -26.86
C ILE A 11 -28.54 44.10 -26.08
N LEU A 12 -27.25 44.38 -26.01
CA LEU A 12 -26.72 45.67 -25.59
C LEU A 12 -26.01 46.31 -26.78
N VAL A 13 -26.59 47.39 -27.31
CA VAL A 13 -26.00 48.18 -28.39
C VAL A 13 -25.23 49.34 -27.76
N PHE A 14 -23.94 49.44 -28.03
CA PHE A 14 -23.16 50.70 -27.89
C PHE A 14 -22.68 51.13 -29.26
N SER A 15 -23.17 52.28 -29.74
CA SER A 15 -22.71 52.99 -30.90
C SER A 15 -21.75 54.07 -30.46
N LEU A 16 -20.51 54.05 -30.97
CA LEU A 16 -19.71 55.27 -31.24
C LEU A 16 -18.57 54.94 -32.21
N ALA A 17 -18.59 55.68 -33.34
CA ALA A 17 -17.49 55.91 -34.29
C ALA A 17 -16.98 54.71 -35.11
N GLY A 18 -17.65 54.36 -36.17
CA GLY A 18 -17.07 54.34 -37.56
C GLY A 18 -15.98 53.34 -37.88
N VAL A 19 -15.97 52.08 -37.32
CA VAL A 19 -15.19 50.96 -37.91
C VAL A 19 -15.96 49.67 -37.66
N THR A 20 -16.50 49.08 -38.71
CA THR A 20 -17.14 47.76 -38.69
C THR A 20 -16.08 46.66 -38.78
N ILE A 21 -15.85 45.98 -37.67
CA ILE A 21 -15.14 44.70 -37.62
C ILE A 21 -16.19 43.59 -37.43
N PRO A 22 -16.24 42.55 -38.26
CA PRO A 22 -17.19 41.46 -38.06
C PRO A 22 -16.74 40.59 -36.88
N PHE A 23 -17.48 40.65 -35.78
CA PHE A 23 -17.33 39.73 -34.66
C PHE A 23 -17.97 38.38 -35.02
N ILE A 24 -17.15 37.38 -35.23
CA ILE A 24 -17.59 35.98 -35.31
C ILE A 24 -17.97 35.57 -33.88
N SER A 25 -19.27 35.49 -33.60
CA SER A 25 -19.78 34.93 -32.34
C SER A 25 -19.49 33.43 -32.28
N LYS A 26 -18.48 33.03 -31.53
CA LYS A 26 -18.39 31.66 -31.04
C LYS A 26 -19.43 31.50 -29.92
N SER A 27 -20.51 30.76 -30.22
CA SER A 27 -21.44 30.30 -29.21
C SER A 27 -20.69 29.44 -28.18
N LEU A 28 -20.61 29.90 -26.93
CA LEU A 28 -20.26 29.05 -25.79
C LEU A 28 -21.45 28.11 -25.57
N THR A 29 -21.41 26.93 -26.16
CA THR A 29 -22.18 25.79 -25.65
C THR A 29 -21.49 25.34 -24.38
N ALA A 30 -22.18 25.44 -23.25
CA ALA A 30 -21.79 24.72 -22.05
C ALA A 30 -21.75 23.22 -22.39
N GLN A 31 -20.55 22.71 -22.60
CA GLN A 31 -20.32 21.28 -22.64
C GLN A 31 -20.57 20.76 -21.22
N THR A 32 -21.69 20.08 -21.02
CA THR A 32 -21.74 19.07 -19.97
C THR A 32 -20.56 18.15 -20.23
N GLU A 33 -19.64 18.05 -19.28
CA GLU A 33 -18.54 17.08 -19.30
C GLU A 33 -19.14 15.68 -19.33
N THR A 34 -19.45 15.20 -20.53
CA THR A 34 -19.49 13.77 -20.80
C THR A 34 -18.02 13.36 -20.90
N GLU A 35 -17.55 12.51 -19.99
CA GLU A 35 -16.24 11.86 -20.17
C GLU A 35 -16.14 11.34 -21.61
N PRO A 36 -15.01 11.58 -22.31
CA PRO A 36 -14.79 10.95 -23.59
C PRO A 36 -14.89 9.45 -23.38
N ALA A 37 -15.59 8.75 -24.24
CA ALA A 37 -15.67 7.30 -24.27
C ALA A 37 -14.26 6.74 -24.64
N GLU A 38 -13.33 6.83 -23.70
CA GLU A 38 -12.14 5.99 -23.72
C GLU A 38 -12.61 4.56 -23.57
N ASN A 39 -12.08 3.65 -24.37
CA ASN A 39 -12.26 2.19 -24.30
C ASN A 39 -11.74 1.67 -22.96
N PHE A 40 -12.41 2.03 -21.87
CA PHE A 40 -12.08 1.53 -20.53
C PHE A 40 -12.50 0.05 -20.47
N GLN A 41 -11.51 -0.84 -20.38
CA GLN A 41 -11.74 -2.26 -20.18
C GLN A 41 -11.85 -2.55 -18.68
N PRO A 42 -12.92 -3.22 -18.22
CA PRO A 42 -13.03 -3.64 -16.82
C PRO A 42 -11.83 -4.46 -16.39
N GLN A 43 -11.23 -4.13 -15.24
CA GLN A 43 -10.13 -4.89 -14.71
C GLN A 43 -10.65 -6.11 -13.96
N THR A 44 -10.49 -7.30 -14.54
CA THR A 44 -10.79 -8.57 -13.88
C THR A 44 -9.56 -9.03 -13.11
N TYR A 45 -9.69 -9.16 -11.79
CA TYR A 45 -8.64 -9.64 -10.89
C TYR A 45 -8.75 -11.14 -10.64
N LEU A 46 -9.98 -11.67 -10.49
CA LEU A 46 -10.26 -13.07 -10.20
C LEU A 46 -11.51 -13.51 -10.95
N THR A 47 -11.53 -14.77 -11.41
CA THR A 47 -12.77 -15.44 -11.77
C THR A 47 -13.55 -15.85 -10.52
N GLU A 48 -14.83 -16.22 -10.68
CA GLU A 48 -15.64 -16.73 -9.56
C GLU A 48 -14.99 -17.98 -8.92
N GLU A 49 -14.51 -18.91 -9.74
CA GLU A 49 -13.84 -20.13 -9.27
C GLU A 49 -12.55 -19.82 -8.48
N GLN A 50 -11.74 -18.88 -8.98
CA GLN A 50 -10.52 -18.44 -8.27
C GLN A 50 -10.85 -17.76 -6.94
N ALA A 51 -11.92 -16.96 -6.90
CA ALA A 51 -12.38 -16.30 -5.69
C ALA A 51 -12.91 -17.30 -4.65
N LEU A 52 -13.67 -18.31 -5.09
CA LEU A 52 -14.15 -19.38 -4.21
C LEU A 52 -12.99 -20.24 -3.69
N ALA A 53 -12.01 -20.58 -4.53
CA ALA A 53 -10.81 -21.30 -4.09
C ALA A 53 -9.99 -20.50 -3.07
N LEU A 54 -9.95 -19.16 -3.19
CA LEU A 54 -9.28 -18.28 -2.24
C LEU A 54 -9.98 -18.29 -0.87
N ILE A 55 -11.32 -18.22 -0.86
CA ILE A 55 -12.11 -18.15 0.38
C ILE A 55 -12.18 -19.51 1.07
N PHE A 56 -12.29 -20.60 0.32
CA PHE A 56 -12.48 -21.97 0.84
C PHE A 56 -11.23 -22.86 0.72
N PRO A 57 -10.02 -22.43 1.15
CA PRO A 57 -8.82 -23.24 1.00
C PRO A 57 -8.95 -24.52 1.85
N GLY A 58 -8.92 -25.68 1.18
CA GLY A 58 -8.98 -26.97 1.83
C GLY A 58 -10.38 -27.46 2.21
N CYS A 59 -11.45 -26.79 1.74
CA CYS A 59 -12.78 -27.39 1.71
C CYS A 59 -12.84 -28.38 0.53
N ASP A 60 -13.44 -29.55 0.78
CA ASP A 60 -13.62 -30.61 -0.20
C ASP A 60 -15.01 -30.56 -0.86
N GLU A 61 -15.91 -29.77 -0.30
CA GLU A 61 -17.26 -29.53 -0.82
C GLU A 61 -17.60 -28.05 -0.70
N ILE A 62 -18.08 -27.45 -1.80
CA ILE A 62 -18.65 -26.10 -1.83
C ILE A 62 -20.04 -26.21 -2.42
N THR A 63 -21.07 -25.83 -1.62
CA THR A 63 -22.46 -25.80 -2.06
C THR A 63 -22.96 -24.35 -2.11
N ALA A 64 -24.03 -24.08 -2.85
CA ALA A 64 -24.64 -22.77 -2.92
C ALA A 64 -26.11 -22.87 -2.48
N ASP A 65 -26.51 -21.98 -1.58
CA ASP A 65 -27.91 -21.74 -1.19
C ASP A 65 -28.36 -20.41 -1.83
N GLU A 66 -29.31 -20.50 -2.73
CA GLU A 66 -29.88 -19.35 -3.42
C GLU A 66 -31.32 -19.13 -2.98
N PHE A 67 -31.63 -17.92 -2.54
CA PHE A 67 -32.96 -17.59 -2.04
C PHE A 67 -33.40 -16.18 -2.40
N ILE A 68 -34.73 -16.01 -2.48
CA ILE A 68 -35.39 -14.72 -2.65
C ILE A 68 -36.01 -14.32 -1.32
N MET A 69 -35.85 -13.07 -0.93
CA MET A 69 -36.46 -12.51 0.28
C MET A 69 -37.93 -12.18 0.06
N SER A 70 -38.76 -12.41 1.06
CA SER A 70 -40.09 -11.80 1.09
C SER A 70 -39.98 -10.27 1.21
N PRO A 71 -41.03 -9.49 0.81
CA PRO A 71 -41.04 -8.04 1.00
C PRO A 71 -40.81 -7.60 2.45
N GLU A 72 -41.26 -8.37 3.42
CA GLU A 72 -41.07 -8.10 4.85
C GLU A 72 -39.61 -8.32 5.27
N GLU A 73 -39.01 -9.42 4.86
CA GLU A 73 -37.61 -9.73 5.14
C GLU A 73 -36.70 -8.67 4.53
N LYS A 74 -36.92 -8.29 3.29
CA LYS A 74 -36.19 -7.22 2.61
C LYS A 74 -36.28 -5.90 3.38
N ASN A 75 -37.48 -5.48 3.78
CA ASN A 75 -37.71 -4.27 4.56
C ASN A 75 -37.00 -4.30 5.92
N ASN A 76 -37.02 -5.45 6.60
CA ASN A 76 -36.34 -5.62 7.89
C ASN A 76 -34.82 -5.51 7.72
N LEU A 77 -34.24 -6.13 6.69
CA LEU A 77 -32.81 -6.04 6.39
C LEU A 77 -32.41 -4.62 5.97
N GLU A 78 -33.24 -3.92 5.17
CA GLU A 78 -33.02 -2.50 4.79
C GLU A 78 -33.03 -1.57 6.00
N LYS A 79 -33.96 -1.75 6.93
CA LYS A 79 -33.99 -1.00 8.20
C LYS A 79 -32.74 -1.25 9.03
N ARG A 80 -32.31 -2.52 9.15
CA ARG A 80 -31.10 -2.89 9.87
C ARG A 80 -29.84 -2.26 9.29
N LEU A 81 -29.76 -2.20 7.94
CA LEU A 81 -28.63 -1.61 7.20
C LEU A 81 -28.74 -0.09 7.06
N SER A 82 -29.92 0.50 7.34
CA SER A 82 -30.25 1.91 7.10
C SER A 82 -30.02 2.33 5.63
N ARG A 83 -30.33 1.42 4.68
CA ARG A 83 -30.22 1.65 3.24
C ARG A 83 -31.15 0.71 2.47
N ARG A 84 -31.54 1.14 1.24
CA ARG A 84 -32.25 0.26 0.32
C ARG A 84 -31.33 -0.80 -0.29
N LEU A 85 -31.89 -1.97 -0.56
CA LEU A 85 -31.26 -3.07 -1.28
C LEU A 85 -31.81 -3.13 -2.71
N TYR A 86 -30.91 -3.27 -3.66
CA TYR A 86 -31.29 -3.50 -5.06
C TYR A 86 -31.55 -4.97 -5.34
N GLU A 87 -30.93 -5.86 -4.54
CA GLU A 87 -31.10 -7.30 -4.65
C GLU A 87 -32.42 -7.75 -4.01
N ASP A 88 -33.10 -8.66 -4.65
CA ASP A 88 -34.30 -9.33 -4.12
C ASP A 88 -33.96 -10.65 -3.42
N GLY A 89 -32.74 -11.13 -3.58
CA GLY A 89 -32.26 -12.37 -3.00
C GLY A 89 -30.74 -12.45 -2.94
N PHE A 90 -30.22 -13.55 -2.41
CA PHE A 90 -28.78 -13.78 -2.28
C PHE A 90 -28.41 -15.21 -2.63
N LYS A 91 -27.21 -15.38 -3.20
CA LYS A 91 -26.54 -16.66 -3.40
C LYS A 91 -25.41 -16.77 -2.37
N VAL A 92 -25.57 -17.68 -1.44
CA VAL A 92 -24.62 -17.90 -0.35
C VAL A 92 -23.88 -19.20 -0.59
N TYR A 93 -22.57 -19.14 -0.66
CA TYR A 93 -21.71 -20.32 -0.77
C TYR A 93 -21.36 -20.85 0.60
N LEU A 94 -21.38 -22.16 0.78
CA LEU A 94 -21.09 -22.87 2.01
C LEU A 94 -19.96 -23.86 1.77
N GLY A 95 -18.86 -23.67 2.49
CA GLY A 95 -17.71 -24.56 2.43
C GLY A 95 -17.76 -25.63 3.52
N LYS A 96 -17.60 -26.91 3.13
CA LYS A 96 -17.51 -28.05 4.05
C LYS A 96 -16.17 -28.76 3.89
N LYS A 97 -15.68 -29.33 4.98
CA LYS A 97 -14.50 -30.19 5.02
C LYS A 97 -14.83 -31.49 5.73
N LYS A 98 -14.74 -32.60 5.00
CA LYS A 98 -15.16 -33.94 5.49
C LYS A 98 -16.58 -33.92 6.02
N GLY A 99 -17.49 -33.27 5.30
CA GLY A 99 -18.89 -33.12 5.67
C GLY A 99 -19.17 -32.12 6.79
N VAL A 100 -18.16 -31.51 7.43
CA VAL A 100 -18.34 -30.53 8.50
C VAL A 100 -18.28 -29.13 7.91
N PHE A 101 -19.32 -28.33 8.21
CA PHE A 101 -19.40 -26.93 7.79
C PHE A 101 -18.24 -26.09 8.39
N GLN A 102 -17.62 -25.25 7.56
CA GLN A 102 -16.51 -24.40 7.95
C GLN A 102 -16.86 -22.90 7.88
N GLU A 103 -17.42 -22.45 6.77
CA GLU A 103 -17.54 -21.02 6.47
C GLU A 103 -18.53 -20.70 5.34
N TYR A 104 -18.94 -19.44 5.29
CA TYR A 104 -19.83 -18.86 4.27
C TYR A 104 -19.06 -17.93 3.34
N ALA A 105 -19.58 -17.73 2.12
CA ALA A 105 -19.17 -16.61 1.27
C ALA A 105 -20.35 -16.06 0.47
N ILE A 106 -20.30 -14.76 0.18
CA ILE A 106 -21.21 -14.09 -0.76
C ILE A 106 -20.39 -13.29 -1.76
N ILE A 107 -20.68 -13.48 -3.05
CA ILE A 107 -20.22 -12.59 -4.11
C ILE A 107 -21.31 -11.52 -4.28
N THR A 108 -20.93 -10.25 -4.20
CA THR A 108 -21.85 -9.13 -4.28
C THR A 108 -21.26 -7.99 -5.10
N GLU A 109 -22.11 -7.06 -5.49
CA GLU A 109 -21.72 -5.85 -6.20
C GLU A 109 -22.10 -4.61 -5.38
N GLU A 110 -21.30 -3.58 -5.53
CA GLU A 110 -21.60 -2.23 -5.05
C GLU A 110 -21.21 -1.22 -6.11
N ILE A 111 -21.94 -0.12 -6.18
CA ILE A 111 -21.64 0.95 -7.14
C ILE A 111 -20.48 1.79 -6.58
N GLY A 112 -19.42 1.98 -7.36
CA GLY A 112 -18.33 2.90 -7.05
C GLY A 112 -18.77 4.36 -7.26
N LYS A 113 -17.93 5.16 -7.93
CA LYS A 113 -18.32 6.51 -8.31
C LYS A 113 -19.26 6.54 -9.50
N PHE A 114 -19.00 5.71 -10.51
CA PHE A 114 -19.74 5.66 -11.77
C PHE A 114 -20.18 4.24 -12.17
N HIS A 115 -19.37 3.22 -11.82
CA HIS A 115 -19.58 1.84 -12.26
C HIS A 115 -19.61 0.88 -11.07
N PRO A 116 -20.30 -0.27 -11.20
CA PRO A 116 -20.30 -1.30 -10.17
C PRO A 116 -18.94 -2.03 -10.11
N PHE A 117 -18.56 -2.47 -8.91
CA PHE A 117 -17.47 -3.40 -8.71
C PHE A 117 -17.93 -4.64 -7.96
N THR A 118 -17.42 -5.80 -8.38
CA THR A 118 -17.79 -7.11 -7.87
C THR A 118 -16.74 -7.62 -6.91
N PHE A 119 -17.13 -8.12 -5.73
CA PHE A 119 -16.21 -8.65 -4.73
C PHE A 119 -16.85 -9.79 -3.94
N ILE A 120 -16.00 -10.64 -3.36
CA ILE A 120 -16.39 -11.74 -2.48
C ILE A 120 -16.02 -11.44 -1.04
N VAL A 121 -16.87 -11.82 -0.11
CA VAL A 121 -16.61 -11.76 1.33
C VAL A 121 -16.78 -13.14 1.93
N GLY A 122 -15.71 -13.70 2.45
CA GLY A 122 -15.71 -14.95 3.22
C GLY A 122 -15.97 -14.68 4.69
N VAL A 123 -16.87 -15.44 5.30
CA VAL A 123 -17.30 -15.27 6.70
C VAL A 123 -17.22 -16.61 7.43
N THR A 124 -16.54 -16.61 8.56
CA THR A 124 -16.43 -17.82 9.42
C THR A 124 -17.78 -18.22 10.01
N ALA A 125 -17.92 -19.45 10.49
CA ALA A 125 -19.09 -19.93 11.25
C ALA A 125 -19.42 -19.09 12.50
N LYS A 126 -18.51 -18.21 12.95
CA LYS A 126 -18.71 -17.29 14.08
C LYS A 126 -19.07 -15.87 13.65
N GLY A 127 -19.40 -15.63 12.38
CA GLY A 127 -19.80 -14.32 11.86
C GLY A 127 -18.67 -13.29 11.75
N LYS A 128 -17.41 -13.72 11.62
CA LYS A 128 -16.26 -12.84 11.40
C LYS A 128 -15.77 -12.96 9.97
N ILE A 129 -15.38 -11.84 9.38
CA ILE A 129 -14.76 -11.85 8.06
C ILE A 129 -13.47 -12.65 8.12
N LYS A 130 -13.35 -13.67 7.27
CA LYS A 130 -12.15 -14.49 7.10
C LYS A 130 -11.21 -13.89 6.09
N ASP A 131 -11.74 -13.59 4.90
CA ASP A 131 -11.00 -12.98 3.81
C ASP A 131 -11.98 -12.21 2.89
N ILE A 132 -11.42 -11.37 2.01
CA ILE A 132 -12.18 -10.56 1.08
C ILE A 132 -11.33 -10.30 -0.17
N ALA A 133 -11.93 -10.34 -1.36
CA ALA A 133 -11.23 -10.08 -2.61
C ALA A 133 -12.12 -9.36 -3.62
N ILE A 134 -11.53 -8.48 -4.44
CA ILE A 134 -12.21 -7.90 -5.61
C ILE A 134 -12.10 -8.88 -6.79
N LEU A 135 -13.22 -9.14 -7.45
CA LEU A 135 -13.28 -9.93 -8.66
C LEU A 135 -13.13 -9.04 -9.89
N VAL A 136 -14.00 -8.04 -10.01
CA VAL A 136 -14.02 -7.12 -11.15
C VAL A 136 -14.14 -5.68 -10.65
N TYR A 137 -13.27 -4.81 -11.15
CA TYR A 137 -13.32 -3.38 -10.89
C TYR A 137 -13.51 -2.63 -12.20
N ARG A 138 -14.53 -1.75 -12.25
CA ARG A 138 -14.98 -1.10 -13.48
C ARG A 138 -14.84 0.43 -13.44
N GLU A 139 -14.00 0.95 -12.57
CA GLU A 139 -13.69 2.37 -12.47
C GLU A 139 -12.31 2.66 -13.02
N SER A 140 -12.12 3.80 -13.64
CA SER A 140 -10.80 4.25 -14.14
C SER A 140 -9.82 4.61 -13.02
N ARG A 141 -10.33 4.90 -11.80
CA ARG A 141 -9.55 5.28 -10.62
C ARG A 141 -10.00 4.49 -9.39
N GLY A 142 -9.11 4.35 -8.40
CA GLY A 142 -9.45 3.72 -7.12
C GLY A 142 -9.22 2.20 -7.08
N GLY A 143 -8.53 1.62 -8.07
CA GLY A 143 -8.15 0.20 -8.09
C GLY A 143 -7.31 -0.24 -6.88
N GLU A 144 -6.82 0.71 -6.07
CA GLU A 144 -6.13 0.47 -4.81
C GLU A 144 -6.99 -0.30 -3.80
N ILE A 145 -8.32 -0.25 -3.91
CA ILE A 145 -9.21 -1.06 -3.05
C ILE A 145 -9.06 -2.56 -3.29
N ALA A 146 -8.52 -3.00 -4.45
CA ALA A 146 -8.24 -4.41 -4.73
C ALA A 146 -6.93 -4.91 -4.09
N ARG A 147 -6.10 -4.03 -3.55
CA ARG A 147 -4.83 -4.44 -2.92
C ARG A 147 -5.10 -5.19 -1.62
N LYS A 148 -4.45 -6.33 -1.44
CA LYS A 148 -4.56 -7.16 -0.22
C LYS A 148 -4.40 -6.34 1.07
N ARG A 149 -3.45 -5.40 1.10
CA ARG A 149 -3.20 -4.53 2.25
C ARG A 149 -4.42 -3.69 2.64
N PHE A 150 -5.17 -3.17 1.67
CA PHE A 150 -6.42 -2.46 1.94
C PHE A 150 -7.50 -3.43 2.43
N LEU A 151 -7.68 -4.56 1.74
CA LEU A 151 -8.69 -5.56 2.05
C LEU A 151 -8.50 -6.20 3.44
N TYR A 152 -7.25 -6.32 3.89
CA TYR A 152 -6.91 -6.89 5.19
C TYR A 152 -7.50 -6.13 6.38
N GLN A 153 -7.88 -4.86 6.21
CA GLN A 153 -8.55 -4.07 7.25
C GLN A 153 -9.92 -4.64 7.65
N PHE A 154 -10.55 -5.41 6.79
CA PHE A 154 -11.84 -6.02 7.05
C PHE A 154 -11.73 -7.35 7.78
N VAL A 155 -10.60 -8.04 7.66
CA VAL A 155 -10.39 -9.38 8.23
C VAL A 155 -10.53 -9.36 9.74
N GLY A 156 -11.24 -10.34 10.28
CA GLY A 156 -11.54 -10.49 11.72
C GLY A 156 -12.69 -9.60 12.23
N LYS A 157 -13.18 -8.64 11.44
CA LYS A 157 -14.32 -7.80 11.80
C LYS A 157 -15.64 -8.58 11.69
N SER A 158 -16.67 -8.09 12.39
CA SER A 158 -18.03 -8.62 12.45
C SER A 158 -19.04 -7.47 12.48
N LEU A 159 -20.34 -7.74 12.56
CA LEU A 159 -21.37 -6.70 12.72
C LEU A 159 -21.21 -5.86 14.00
N LYS A 160 -20.44 -6.30 14.98
CA LYS A 160 -20.12 -5.51 16.18
C LYS A 160 -19.15 -4.37 15.91
N ASN A 161 -18.45 -4.40 14.80
CA ASN A 161 -17.52 -3.37 14.38
C ASN A 161 -18.25 -2.30 13.53
N PRO A 162 -17.83 -1.04 13.57
CA PRO A 162 -18.42 0.04 12.76
C PRO A 162 -18.39 -0.23 11.27
N ILE A 163 -17.28 -0.79 10.74
CA ILE A 163 -16.97 -0.98 9.33
C ILE A 163 -17.34 0.29 8.54
N ARG A 164 -16.69 1.40 8.92
CA ARG A 164 -16.91 2.74 8.36
C ARG A 164 -15.59 3.46 8.17
N ILE A 165 -15.52 4.26 7.11
CA ILE A 165 -14.40 5.16 6.85
C ILE A 165 -14.17 6.08 8.06
N ASN A 166 -12.92 6.32 8.40
CA ASN A 166 -12.45 7.17 9.50
C ASN A 166 -12.95 6.73 10.90
N LYS A 167 -13.50 5.50 11.01
CA LYS A 167 -13.78 4.84 12.29
C LYS A 167 -12.81 3.67 12.50
N ASP A 168 -12.94 2.65 11.66
CA ASP A 168 -12.16 1.43 11.72
C ASP A 168 -11.73 0.92 10.33
N ILE A 169 -12.06 1.68 9.27
CA ILE A 169 -11.58 1.49 7.90
C ILE A 169 -10.92 2.78 7.43
N ILE A 170 -9.69 2.66 6.98
CA ILE A 170 -8.88 3.76 6.46
C ILE A 170 -9.34 4.07 5.03
N ASN A 171 -9.53 5.35 4.74
CA ASN A 171 -9.93 5.79 3.41
C ASN A 171 -8.79 5.65 2.40
N VAL A 172 -9.16 5.47 1.12
CA VAL A 172 -8.23 5.49 -0.02
C VAL A 172 -8.40 6.81 -0.75
N THR A 173 -7.35 7.63 -0.80
CA THR A 173 -7.37 8.91 -1.52
C THR A 173 -7.67 8.68 -3.00
N GLY A 174 -8.67 9.39 -3.52
CA GLY A 174 -9.15 9.20 -4.89
C GLY A 174 -10.17 8.06 -5.08
N ALA A 175 -10.41 7.22 -4.06
CA ALA A 175 -11.36 6.11 -4.09
C ALA A 175 -12.40 6.16 -2.96
N THR A 176 -12.63 7.31 -2.35
CA THR A 176 -13.50 7.47 -1.17
C THR A 176 -14.89 6.86 -1.37
N MET A 177 -15.49 7.05 -2.55
CA MET A 177 -16.80 6.48 -2.88
C MET A 177 -16.74 4.96 -2.92
N SER A 178 -15.75 4.39 -3.60
CA SER A 178 -15.57 2.92 -3.68
C SER A 178 -15.33 2.30 -2.30
N VAL A 179 -14.53 2.95 -1.43
CA VAL A 179 -14.31 2.51 -0.04
C VAL A 179 -15.61 2.58 0.78
N GLN A 180 -16.39 3.66 0.62
CA GLN A 180 -17.66 3.82 1.33
C GLN A 180 -18.67 2.73 0.95
N TYR A 181 -18.82 2.47 -0.34
CA TYR A 181 -19.73 1.43 -0.82
C TYR A 181 -19.22 0.02 -0.51
N MET A 182 -17.90 -0.20 -0.54
CA MET A 182 -17.32 -1.46 -0.07
C MET A 182 -17.62 -1.72 1.41
N CYS A 183 -17.48 -0.73 2.28
CA CYS A 183 -17.90 -0.84 3.68
C CYS A 183 -19.38 -1.20 3.81
N ALA A 184 -20.23 -0.57 2.99
CA ALA A 184 -21.66 -0.83 2.98
C ALA A 184 -21.98 -2.27 2.50
N GLY A 185 -21.33 -2.74 1.44
CA GLY A 185 -21.50 -4.10 0.92
C GLY A 185 -20.98 -5.18 1.86
N VAL A 186 -19.84 -4.95 2.52
CA VAL A 186 -19.34 -5.85 3.57
C VAL A 186 -20.32 -5.96 4.74
N ARG A 187 -20.89 -4.84 5.19
CA ARG A 187 -21.94 -4.86 6.23
C ARG A 187 -23.20 -5.57 5.75
N LYS A 188 -23.57 -5.43 4.46
CA LYS A 188 -24.67 -6.15 3.84
C LYS A 188 -24.46 -7.67 3.93
N VAL A 189 -23.29 -8.16 3.50
CA VAL A 189 -22.93 -9.58 3.56
C VAL A 189 -22.99 -10.11 5.00
N LEU A 190 -22.39 -9.40 5.94
CA LEU A 190 -22.43 -9.81 7.36
C LEU A 190 -23.85 -9.84 7.91
N ALA A 191 -24.73 -8.89 7.53
CA ALA A 191 -26.10 -8.85 7.99
C ALA A 191 -26.93 -9.99 7.40
N VAL A 192 -26.73 -10.35 6.14
CA VAL A 192 -27.37 -11.51 5.50
C VAL A 192 -26.96 -12.81 6.18
N ILE A 193 -25.66 -13.03 6.39
CA ILE A 193 -25.18 -14.23 7.08
C ILE A 193 -25.73 -14.32 8.51
N ASP A 194 -25.72 -13.22 9.25
CA ASP A 194 -26.24 -13.17 10.62
C ASP A 194 -27.75 -13.45 10.67
N GLU A 195 -28.52 -12.77 9.80
CA GLU A 195 -29.98 -12.87 9.77
C GLU A 195 -30.51 -14.25 9.35
N TYR A 196 -29.84 -14.90 8.40
CA TYR A 196 -30.35 -16.12 7.79
C TYR A 196 -29.68 -17.39 8.29
N TYR A 197 -28.38 -17.35 8.60
CA TYR A 197 -27.61 -18.56 8.95
C TYR A 197 -27.21 -18.62 10.41
N LEU A 198 -26.73 -17.53 11.00
CA LEU A 198 -26.33 -17.54 12.42
C LEU A 198 -27.54 -17.46 13.36
N SER A 199 -28.67 -16.89 12.91
CA SER A 199 -29.93 -16.92 13.64
C SER A 199 -30.68 -18.27 13.56
N GLY A 200 -30.22 -19.19 12.71
CA GLY A 200 -30.86 -20.49 12.50
C GLY A 200 -32.10 -20.46 11.61
N LYS A 201 -32.42 -19.35 10.93
CA LYS A 201 -33.55 -19.29 9.98
C LYS A 201 -33.37 -20.20 8.77
N ARG A 202 -32.10 -20.44 8.36
CA ARG A 202 -31.72 -21.35 7.29
C ARG A 202 -30.64 -22.31 7.80
N ASN A 203 -30.85 -23.60 7.61
CA ASN A 203 -29.88 -24.63 7.92
C ASN A 203 -29.28 -25.13 6.60
N GLY A 204 -27.96 -25.15 6.51
CA GLY A 204 -27.22 -25.60 5.33
C GLY A 204 -27.47 -27.05 4.88
N ASP A 205 -28.29 -27.80 5.61
CA ASP A 205 -28.61 -29.20 5.32
C ASP A 205 -29.83 -29.42 4.42
N THR A 206 -30.60 -28.35 4.09
CA THR A 206 -31.81 -28.41 3.25
C THR A 206 -31.60 -27.98 1.81
N ILE A 207 -30.36 -27.98 1.33
CA ILE A 207 -29.99 -27.44 0.01
C ILE A 207 -30.33 -28.42 -1.10
N SER A 208 -31.22 -28.05 -2.02
CA SER A 208 -31.45 -28.79 -3.25
C SER A 208 -30.20 -28.75 -4.14
N ARG A 209 -29.76 -29.92 -4.58
CA ARG A 209 -28.63 -30.09 -5.52
C ARG A 209 -28.98 -29.50 -6.88
N ALA A 210 -28.71 -28.22 -7.10
CA ALA A 210 -28.73 -27.57 -8.40
C ALA A 210 -27.32 -27.13 -8.77
N HIS A 211 -26.73 -27.84 -9.74
CA HIS A 211 -25.49 -27.55 -10.48
C HIS A 211 -24.22 -27.28 -9.65
N THR A 212 -23.52 -28.37 -9.37
CA THR A 212 -22.09 -28.30 -9.04
C THR A 212 -21.30 -28.14 -10.35
N PRO A 213 -20.53 -27.06 -10.54
CA PRO A 213 -19.50 -27.06 -11.57
C PRO A 213 -18.45 -28.12 -11.14
N ALA A 214 -18.18 -29.09 -12.02
CA ALA A 214 -17.15 -30.08 -11.79
C ALA A 214 -15.78 -29.39 -11.67
N ILE A 215 -15.25 -29.33 -10.47
CA ILE A 215 -13.85 -28.98 -10.25
C ILE A 215 -13.03 -30.17 -10.77
N LEU A 216 -12.43 -30.01 -11.95
CA LEU A 216 -11.47 -31.00 -12.48
C LEU A 216 -10.29 -31.07 -11.51
N PRO A 217 -9.91 -32.27 -11.04
CA PRO A 217 -8.75 -32.43 -10.19
C PRO A 217 -7.48 -32.04 -10.96
N ALA A 218 -6.64 -31.21 -10.36
CA ALA A 218 -5.31 -30.93 -10.84
C ALA A 218 -4.56 -32.27 -10.98
N LYS A 219 -3.98 -32.51 -12.14
CA LYS A 219 -3.13 -33.70 -12.39
C LYS A 219 -1.97 -33.67 -11.40
N GLU A 220 -1.94 -34.66 -10.52
CA GLU A 220 -0.79 -34.99 -9.68
C GLU A 220 0.33 -35.54 -10.54
N GLU A 221 1.51 -34.91 -10.54
CA GLU A 221 2.76 -35.56 -10.85
C GLU A 221 3.36 -36.16 -9.56
N PRO A 222 4.04 -37.32 -9.62
CA PRO A 222 4.27 -38.13 -8.44
C PRO A 222 5.40 -37.57 -7.56
N ALA A 223 5.08 -37.24 -6.33
CA ALA A 223 6.05 -36.90 -5.29
C ALA A 223 6.65 -38.18 -4.69
N SER A 224 7.96 -38.23 -4.62
CA SER A 224 8.75 -39.26 -3.95
C SER A 224 8.47 -39.28 -2.44
N LYS A 225 8.25 -40.48 -1.93
CA LYS A 225 8.01 -40.76 -0.51
C LYS A 225 9.26 -40.50 0.33
N THR A 226 9.12 -39.65 1.36
CA THR A 226 9.93 -39.81 2.57
C THR A 226 9.03 -39.49 3.76
N SER A 227 8.86 -40.49 4.59
CA SER A 227 8.08 -40.54 5.81
C SER A 227 8.80 -39.84 6.96
N ILE A 228 8.14 -38.92 7.67
CA ILE A 228 8.49 -38.55 9.05
C ILE A 228 7.20 -38.42 9.87
N SER A 229 7.21 -39.13 10.99
CA SER A 229 6.13 -39.34 11.95
C SER A 229 5.87 -38.14 12.86
N GLN A 230 4.60 -37.99 13.18
CA GLN A 230 3.94 -37.50 14.42
C GLN A 230 4.78 -36.78 15.48
N SER A 231 4.45 -35.51 15.79
CA SER A 231 3.74 -35.11 17.04
C SER A 231 3.73 -33.59 17.18
N ALA A 232 2.55 -32.98 17.27
CA ALA A 232 2.41 -31.63 17.80
C ALA A 232 1.02 -31.46 18.45
N LYS A 233 0.96 -31.61 19.75
CA LYS A 233 -0.10 -31.01 20.57
C LYS A 233 0.28 -29.55 20.79
N ALA A 234 -0.43 -28.62 20.17
CA ALA A 234 -0.29 -27.20 20.39
C ALA A 234 -1.14 -26.80 21.60
N GLY A 235 -0.49 -26.29 22.64
CA GLY A 235 -1.14 -25.61 23.76
C GLY A 235 -1.62 -24.22 23.30
N ALA A 236 -2.91 -23.95 23.43
CA ALA A 236 -3.50 -22.64 23.29
C ALA A 236 -2.97 -21.73 24.39
N VAL A 237 -2.32 -20.64 24.05
CA VAL A 237 -1.91 -19.59 24.99
C VAL A 237 -3.13 -18.70 25.25
N ASP A 238 -3.56 -18.66 26.49
CA ASP A 238 -4.70 -17.88 26.97
C ASP A 238 -4.35 -16.38 27.03
N VAL A 239 -4.80 -15.63 26.04
CA VAL A 239 -4.59 -14.17 25.90
C VAL A 239 -5.24 -13.37 27.06
N GLN A 240 -6.12 -13.98 27.86
CA GLN A 240 -6.76 -13.30 28.98
C GLN A 240 -5.86 -13.16 30.23
N LYS A 241 -4.75 -13.90 30.32
CA LYS A 241 -3.80 -13.77 31.42
C LYS A 241 -2.82 -12.59 31.27
N ILE A 242 -2.56 -12.17 30.06
CA ILE A 242 -1.62 -11.04 29.79
C ILE A 242 -2.26 -9.70 30.19
N THR A 243 -3.58 -9.55 29.99
CA THR A 243 -4.31 -8.31 30.31
C THR A 243 -4.53 -8.06 31.81
N LYS A 244 -4.36 -9.06 32.67
CA LYS A 244 -4.53 -8.90 34.12
C LYS A 244 -3.24 -8.54 34.84
N GLN A 245 -2.08 -8.85 34.27
CA GLN A 245 -0.79 -8.46 34.86
C GLN A 245 -0.46 -7.00 34.52
N ASP A 246 -0.77 -6.55 33.31
CA ASP A 246 -0.56 -5.15 32.92
C ASP A 246 -1.47 -4.15 33.66
N LYS A 247 -2.68 -4.58 34.09
CA LYS A 247 -3.58 -3.73 34.86
C LYS A 247 -3.14 -3.51 36.32
N LYS A 248 -2.32 -4.38 36.89
CA LYS A 248 -1.81 -4.21 38.24
C LYS A 248 -0.54 -3.37 38.35
N GLU A 249 0.21 -3.23 37.23
CA GLU A 249 1.37 -2.31 37.14
C GLU A 249 0.96 -0.90 36.76
N THR A 250 -0.20 -0.68 36.14
CA THR A 250 -0.69 0.66 35.76
C THR A 250 -1.24 1.46 36.94
N ASP A 251 -1.79 0.82 37.95
CA ASP A 251 -2.39 1.51 39.12
C ASP A 251 -1.36 2.15 40.09
N ASN A 252 -0.07 1.82 39.99
CA ASN A 252 0.97 2.40 40.84
C ASN A 252 1.84 3.48 40.18
N ARG A 253 1.49 3.95 38.95
CA ARG A 253 2.27 4.94 38.19
C ARG A 253 1.55 6.26 37.89
N GLU A 254 0.42 6.53 38.52
CA GLU A 254 -0.38 7.77 38.27
C GLU A 254 0.30 9.10 38.64
N GLY A 255 1.53 9.07 39.16
CA GLY A 255 2.28 10.28 39.54
C GLY A 255 3.33 10.76 38.53
N LEU A 256 3.58 10.10 37.40
CA LEU A 256 4.70 10.40 36.48
C LEU A 256 4.29 10.72 35.02
N PHE A 257 2.99 10.73 34.68
CA PHE A 257 2.58 10.92 33.29
C PHE A 257 2.32 12.40 32.98
N SER A 258 2.90 12.87 31.89
CA SER A 258 2.64 14.20 31.34
C SER A 258 1.16 14.26 30.89
N ASP A 259 0.49 15.42 31.04
CA ASP A 259 -0.87 15.69 30.51
C ASP A 259 -0.97 15.61 28.98
N GLU A 260 0.01 15.01 28.31
CA GLU A 260 0.05 14.88 26.86
C GLU A 260 -0.88 13.76 26.39
N LYS A 261 -1.71 14.06 25.39
CA LYS A 261 -2.60 13.11 24.73
C LYS A 261 -2.04 12.69 23.38
N ILE A 262 -2.32 11.47 22.97
CA ILE A 262 -2.01 10.98 21.63
C ILE A 262 -3.11 11.36 20.66
N ILE A 263 -2.75 12.06 19.59
CA ILE A 263 -3.60 12.29 18.42
C ILE A 263 -3.00 11.56 17.23
N LYS A 264 -3.82 10.77 16.57
CA LYS A 264 -3.40 9.89 15.48
C LYS A 264 -4.42 9.90 14.35
N GLU A 265 -3.95 10.00 13.11
CA GLU A 265 -4.76 9.82 11.91
C GLU A 265 -4.00 8.99 10.89
N THR A 266 -4.75 8.23 10.08
CA THR A 266 -4.20 7.38 9.01
C THR A 266 -4.95 7.63 7.72
N ARG A 267 -4.23 7.75 6.59
CA ARG A 267 -4.77 7.88 5.22
C ARG A 267 -4.06 6.94 4.26
N MET A 268 -4.68 6.69 3.11
CA MET A 268 -4.01 6.02 1.99
C MET A 268 -3.38 7.07 1.06
N ILE A 269 -2.05 7.10 1.02
CA ILE A 269 -1.27 8.07 0.23
C ILE A 269 -0.13 7.33 -0.47
N MET A 270 0.22 7.70 -1.70
CA MET A 270 1.27 7.04 -2.50
C MET A 270 1.09 5.50 -2.60
N GLY A 271 -0.17 5.05 -2.63
CA GLY A 271 -0.52 3.63 -2.72
C GLY A 271 -0.18 2.81 -1.47
N THR A 272 -0.01 3.44 -0.30
CA THR A 272 0.28 2.80 0.98
C THR A 272 -0.39 3.53 2.14
N PHE A 273 -0.29 2.98 3.36
CA PHE A 273 -0.78 3.66 4.56
C PHE A 273 0.20 4.75 5.00
N ALA A 274 -0.32 5.97 5.16
CA ALA A 274 0.33 7.09 5.83
C ALA A 274 -0.30 7.25 7.21
N GLU A 275 0.49 7.17 8.26
CA GLU A 275 0.06 7.33 9.63
C GLU A 275 0.90 8.41 10.31
N VAL A 276 0.24 9.37 10.94
CA VAL A 276 0.88 10.40 11.76
C VAL A 276 0.31 10.32 13.16
N SER A 277 1.17 10.12 14.14
CA SER A 277 0.84 10.09 15.57
C SER A 277 1.67 11.16 16.28
N VAL A 278 1.04 12.00 17.09
CA VAL A 278 1.73 13.04 17.88
C VAL A 278 1.29 12.97 19.34
N TYR A 279 2.19 13.36 20.25
CA TYR A 279 1.91 13.57 21.67
C TYR A 279 2.02 15.06 21.96
N ALA A 280 0.94 15.66 22.45
CA ALA A 280 0.89 17.07 22.82
C ALA A 280 -0.18 17.33 23.91
N LYS A 281 -0.02 18.44 24.65
CA LYS A 281 -1.00 18.86 25.66
C LYS A 281 -2.23 19.47 25.01
N ASP A 282 -2.06 20.24 23.94
CA ASP A 282 -3.13 20.88 23.19
C ASP A 282 -3.62 19.98 22.05
N GLU A 283 -4.81 19.38 22.23
CA GLU A 283 -5.43 18.49 21.23
C GLU A 283 -5.73 19.20 19.91
N LYS A 284 -6.08 20.50 19.94
CA LYS A 284 -6.41 21.27 18.73
C LYS A 284 -5.16 21.49 17.88
N ILE A 285 -4.06 21.91 18.51
CA ILE A 285 -2.76 22.05 17.85
C ILE A 285 -2.28 20.69 17.31
N ALA A 286 -2.38 19.63 18.13
CA ALA A 286 -2.02 18.28 17.72
C ALA A 286 -2.84 17.81 16.52
N GLY A 287 -4.15 18.01 16.52
CA GLY A 287 -5.03 17.67 15.40
C GLY A 287 -4.70 18.44 14.11
N GLN A 288 -4.38 19.73 14.23
CA GLN A 288 -3.95 20.55 13.10
C GLN A 288 -2.59 20.07 12.54
N ALA A 289 -1.64 19.72 13.42
CA ALA A 289 -0.33 19.21 13.02
C ALA A 289 -0.46 17.86 12.27
N VAL A 290 -1.26 16.93 12.79
CA VAL A 290 -1.52 15.63 12.16
C VAL A 290 -2.17 15.79 10.80
N LYS A 291 -3.26 16.59 10.74
CA LYS A 291 -3.95 16.88 9.47
C LYS A 291 -3.02 17.55 8.46
N GLY A 292 -2.29 18.58 8.87
CA GLY A 292 -1.37 19.32 7.99
C GLY A 292 -0.24 18.44 7.46
N ALA A 293 0.31 17.52 8.27
CA ALA A 293 1.33 16.56 7.86
C ALA A 293 0.80 15.58 6.80
N LEU A 294 -0.41 15.06 6.98
CA LEU A 294 -1.05 14.18 5.99
C LEU A 294 -1.42 14.92 4.70
N ASP A 295 -1.93 16.15 4.79
CA ASP A 295 -2.22 17.00 3.63
C ASP A 295 -0.94 17.28 2.82
N GLU A 296 0.21 17.45 3.50
CA GLU A 296 1.51 17.66 2.86
C GLU A 296 2.01 16.38 2.15
N MET A 297 1.83 15.21 2.76
CA MET A 297 2.11 13.94 2.07
C MET A 297 1.24 13.76 0.81
N GLU A 298 -0.05 14.13 0.87
CA GLU A 298 -0.93 14.10 -0.31
C GLU A 298 -0.45 15.09 -1.39
N ARG A 299 0.08 16.25 -0.98
CA ARG A 299 0.69 17.20 -1.92
C ARG A 299 1.91 16.59 -2.61
N MET A 300 2.77 15.88 -1.88
CA MET A 300 3.91 15.17 -2.46
C MET A 300 3.46 14.07 -3.44
N ASP A 301 2.40 13.33 -3.11
CA ASP A 301 1.84 12.32 -4.01
C ASP A 301 1.32 12.93 -5.33
N ARG A 302 0.72 14.13 -5.28
CA ARG A 302 0.34 14.86 -6.51
C ARG A 302 1.52 15.29 -7.36
N ILE A 303 2.65 15.62 -6.75
CA ILE A 303 3.88 16.03 -7.45
C ILE A 303 4.62 14.84 -8.04
N MET A 304 4.80 13.76 -7.28
CA MET A 304 5.76 12.69 -7.56
C MET A 304 5.14 11.37 -8.06
N SER A 305 3.84 11.31 -8.31
CA SER A 305 3.17 10.08 -8.74
C SER A 305 3.37 9.79 -10.23
N ASN A 306 3.87 8.60 -10.57
CA ASN A 306 3.86 8.08 -11.95
C ASN A 306 2.49 7.51 -12.37
N TYR A 307 1.55 7.38 -11.43
CA TYR A 307 0.22 6.82 -11.69
C TYR A 307 -0.82 7.91 -12.02
N LYS A 308 -0.53 9.18 -11.68
CA LYS A 308 -1.38 10.33 -11.98
C LYS A 308 -0.85 11.02 -13.23
N GLN A 309 -1.62 11.03 -14.31
CA GLN A 309 -1.20 11.57 -15.60
C GLN A 309 -0.91 13.09 -15.57
N ASP A 310 -1.54 13.80 -14.65
CA ASP A 310 -1.46 15.24 -14.42
C ASP A 310 -0.42 15.64 -13.36
N SER A 311 0.32 14.68 -12.79
CA SER A 311 1.39 14.98 -11.84
C SER A 311 2.56 15.69 -12.52
N GLU A 312 3.30 16.50 -11.73
CA GLU A 312 4.50 17.18 -12.25
C GLU A 312 5.52 16.17 -12.80
N LEU A 313 5.69 15.02 -12.12
CA LEU A 313 6.58 13.95 -12.57
C LEU A 313 6.13 13.33 -13.91
N SER A 314 4.84 13.04 -14.07
CA SER A 314 4.32 12.45 -15.32
C SER A 314 4.44 13.42 -16.48
N LEU A 315 4.20 14.71 -16.26
CA LEU A 315 4.40 15.76 -17.25
C LEU A 315 5.88 15.92 -17.61
N LEU A 316 6.78 15.82 -16.62
CA LEU A 316 8.23 15.82 -16.87
C LEU A 316 8.62 14.61 -17.73
N ASN A 317 8.22 13.40 -17.36
CA ASN A 317 8.51 12.18 -18.13
C ASN A 317 8.02 12.25 -19.58
N LYS A 318 6.88 12.88 -19.83
CA LYS A 318 6.31 13.03 -21.18
C LYS A 318 7.10 13.98 -22.08
N ASN A 319 7.75 14.99 -21.49
CA ASN A 319 8.28 16.12 -22.24
C ASN A 319 9.81 16.26 -22.19
N ALA A 320 10.47 15.79 -21.09
CA ALA A 320 11.88 16.07 -20.85
C ALA A 320 12.86 15.42 -21.87
N ALA A 321 12.43 14.39 -22.59
CA ALA A 321 13.20 13.81 -23.69
C ALA A 321 13.11 14.61 -25.01
N LYS A 322 12.15 15.55 -25.11
CA LYS A 322 11.94 16.37 -26.31
C LYS A 322 12.63 17.73 -26.21
N SER A 323 12.56 18.33 -25.03
CA SER A 323 13.14 19.62 -24.72
C SER A 323 13.35 19.79 -23.21
N PRO A 324 14.26 20.70 -22.77
CA PRO A 324 14.40 21.03 -21.36
C PRO A 324 13.07 21.50 -20.75
N VAL A 325 12.60 20.83 -19.70
CA VAL A 325 11.35 21.15 -19.02
C VAL A 325 11.66 21.98 -17.76
N PRO A 326 11.00 23.12 -17.55
CA PRO A 326 11.10 23.88 -16.32
C PRO A 326 10.71 23.00 -15.12
N CYS A 327 11.57 22.98 -14.11
CA CYS A 327 11.37 22.22 -12.89
C CYS A 327 11.75 23.08 -11.68
N GLN A 328 10.95 23.02 -10.64
CA GLN A 328 11.16 23.85 -9.44
C GLN A 328 10.67 23.16 -8.16
N GLY A 329 10.95 23.78 -7.01
CA GLY A 329 10.41 23.34 -5.72
C GLY A 329 10.83 21.93 -5.32
N ASP A 330 9.85 21.13 -4.91
CA ASP A 330 10.09 19.81 -4.33
C ASP A 330 10.50 18.77 -5.39
N LEU A 331 9.93 18.82 -6.60
CA LEU A 331 10.31 17.88 -7.66
C LEU A 331 11.79 18.05 -8.05
N LEU A 332 12.24 19.28 -8.29
CA LEU A 332 13.66 19.53 -8.63
C LEU A 332 14.58 19.05 -7.50
N ARG A 333 14.23 19.35 -6.25
CA ARG A 333 15.03 18.95 -5.08
C ARG A 333 15.15 17.43 -4.95
N VAL A 334 14.06 16.68 -5.14
CA VAL A 334 14.11 15.21 -5.10
C VAL A 334 14.94 14.63 -6.23
N ILE A 335 14.87 15.20 -7.44
CA ILE A 335 15.71 14.78 -8.58
C ILE A 335 17.20 15.07 -8.27
N GLU A 336 17.53 16.21 -7.68
CA GLU A 336 18.90 16.54 -7.24
C GLU A 336 19.42 15.56 -6.19
N GLN A 337 18.60 15.25 -5.16
CA GLN A 337 18.96 14.26 -4.14
C GLN A 337 19.10 12.86 -4.75
N SER A 338 18.23 12.50 -5.69
CA SER A 338 18.35 11.23 -6.40
C SER A 338 19.68 11.12 -7.16
N HIS A 339 20.11 12.20 -7.79
CA HIS A 339 21.42 12.25 -8.48
C HIS A 339 22.57 12.02 -7.51
N TYR A 340 22.53 12.67 -6.34
CA TYR A 340 23.51 12.48 -5.28
C TYR A 340 23.59 11.00 -4.82
N TYR A 341 22.44 10.33 -4.54
CA TYR A 341 22.45 8.93 -4.12
C TYR A 341 22.83 7.97 -5.26
N SER A 342 22.57 8.34 -6.50
CA SER A 342 23.03 7.57 -7.68
C SER A 342 24.56 7.60 -7.79
N GLU A 343 25.19 8.77 -7.63
CA GLU A 343 26.63 8.91 -7.61
C GLU A 343 27.25 8.15 -6.42
N LEU A 344 26.70 8.36 -5.22
CA LEU A 344 27.18 7.76 -3.98
C LEU A 344 27.16 6.22 -4.03
N SER A 345 26.14 5.63 -4.67
CA SER A 345 25.97 4.18 -4.79
C SER A 345 26.61 3.58 -6.04
N GLY A 346 27.29 4.41 -6.88
CA GLY A 346 27.86 3.97 -8.15
C GLY A 346 26.80 3.48 -9.15
N GLY A 347 25.59 4.05 -9.09
CA GLY A 347 24.46 3.71 -9.97
C GLY A 347 23.60 2.52 -9.49
N ALA A 348 23.85 1.98 -8.29
CA ALA A 348 22.97 0.96 -7.71
C ALA A 348 21.60 1.52 -7.33
N PHE A 349 21.54 2.79 -6.94
CA PHE A 349 20.33 3.58 -6.90
C PHE A 349 20.23 4.40 -8.19
N ASP A 350 19.14 4.26 -8.92
CA ASP A 350 18.94 5.04 -10.15
C ASP A 350 17.45 5.23 -10.42
N ILE A 351 17.00 6.48 -10.42
CA ILE A 351 15.59 6.81 -10.65
C ILE A 351 15.16 6.62 -12.12
N THR A 352 16.10 6.41 -13.05
CA THR A 352 15.77 6.14 -14.46
C THR A 352 15.31 4.70 -14.70
N VAL A 353 15.19 3.88 -13.66
CA VAL A 353 14.81 2.46 -13.72
C VAL A 353 13.38 2.20 -14.25
N SER A 354 12.56 3.24 -14.40
CA SER A 354 11.15 3.15 -14.80
C SER A 354 10.88 2.28 -16.04
N PRO A 355 11.63 2.40 -17.16
CA PRO A 355 11.44 1.53 -18.32
C PRO A 355 11.68 0.04 -18.03
N LEU A 356 12.61 -0.28 -17.15
CA LEU A 356 12.84 -1.67 -16.72
C LEU A 356 11.68 -2.19 -15.85
N VAL A 357 11.17 -1.36 -14.93
CA VAL A 357 10.00 -1.71 -14.10
C VAL A 357 8.78 -2.01 -14.99
N ALA A 358 8.60 -1.25 -16.06
CA ALA A 358 7.56 -1.49 -17.07
C ALA A 358 7.81 -2.79 -17.84
N LEU A 359 9.04 -3.03 -18.31
CA LEU A 359 9.45 -4.22 -19.06
C LEU A 359 9.20 -5.51 -18.26
N TRP A 360 9.50 -5.52 -16.96
CA TRP A 360 9.26 -6.65 -16.06
C TRP A 360 7.79 -6.79 -15.63
N GLY A 361 6.88 -5.90 -16.08
CA GLY A 361 5.43 -5.97 -15.83
C GLY A 361 5.00 -5.58 -14.42
N PHE A 362 5.85 -4.94 -13.62
CA PHE A 362 5.51 -4.55 -12.24
C PHE A 362 4.45 -3.46 -12.15
N PHE A 363 4.36 -2.54 -13.12
CA PHE A 363 3.30 -1.53 -13.14
C PHE A 363 1.91 -2.12 -13.35
N GLN A 364 1.82 -3.19 -14.14
CA GLN A 364 0.55 -3.85 -14.48
C GLN A 364 0.19 -4.97 -13.50
N GLY A 365 1.12 -5.37 -12.61
CA GLY A 365 0.92 -6.46 -11.64
C GLY A 365 0.84 -7.86 -12.28
N LYS A 366 1.16 -7.99 -13.58
CA LYS A 366 1.06 -9.28 -14.31
C LYS A 366 2.35 -10.09 -14.32
N GLY A 367 3.49 -9.48 -13.98
CA GLY A 367 4.81 -10.08 -14.08
C GLY A 367 5.14 -10.52 -15.52
N HIS A 368 6.36 -10.26 -15.96
CA HIS A 368 6.88 -10.68 -17.26
C HIS A 368 8.36 -10.98 -17.10
N ILE A 369 8.86 -12.04 -17.73
CA ILE A 369 10.30 -12.34 -17.79
C ILE A 369 10.78 -11.93 -19.18
N PRO A 370 11.45 -10.77 -19.32
CA PRO A 370 11.95 -10.34 -20.61
C PRO A 370 13.15 -11.17 -21.05
N SER A 371 13.33 -11.30 -22.37
CA SER A 371 14.54 -11.85 -22.98
C SER A 371 15.73 -10.90 -22.78
N ASP A 372 16.95 -11.44 -22.90
CA ASP A 372 18.18 -10.66 -22.81
C ASP A 372 18.22 -9.52 -23.83
N LYS A 373 17.73 -9.78 -25.05
CA LYS A 373 17.64 -8.77 -26.11
C LYS A 373 16.69 -7.60 -25.77
N GLU A 374 15.59 -7.88 -25.07
CA GLU A 374 14.69 -6.83 -24.63
C GLU A 374 15.31 -5.99 -23.51
N ILE A 375 16.04 -6.62 -22.60
CA ILE A 375 16.79 -5.91 -21.54
C ILE A 375 17.88 -5.04 -22.17
N GLU A 376 18.72 -5.60 -23.04
CA GLU A 376 19.80 -4.88 -23.74
C GLU A 376 19.30 -3.66 -24.53
N LYS A 377 18.11 -3.74 -25.12
CA LYS A 377 17.49 -2.62 -25.82
C LYS A 377 17.10 -1.46 -24.89
N VAL A 378 16.72 -1.76 -23.66
CA VAL A 378 16.25 -0.75 -22.68
C VAL A 378 17.39 -0.19 -21.85
N LEU A 379 18.45 -0.97 -21.56
CA LEU A 379 19.58 -0.57 -20.71
C LEU A 379 20.21 0.79 -21.05
N PRO A 380 20.38 1.21 -22.33
CA PRO A 380 20.93 2.54 -22.62
C PRO A 380 20.10 3.71 -22.10
N ALA A 381 18.81 3.50 -21.84
CA ALA A 381 17.94 4.53 -21.25
C ALA A 381 18.12 4.63 -19.72
N ILE A 382 18.77 3.63 -19.10
CA ILE A 382 18.91 3.50 -17.66
C ILE A 382 20.27 4.03 -17.24
N SER A 383 20.31 5.29 -16.91
CA SER A 383 21.48 5.92 -16.30
C SER A 383 21.07 7.29 -15.74
N TYR A 384 21.34 7.55 -14.48
CA TYR A 384 21.20 8.89 -13.89
C TYR A 384 21.98 9.97 -14.67
N LYS A 385 23.04 9.59 -15.39
CA LYS A 385 23.81 10.48 -16.28
C LYS A 385 23.03 10.94 -17.52
N ASN A 386 21.92 10.27 -17.84
CA ASN A 386 20.99 10.71 -18.88
C ASN A 386 20.13 11.90 -18.42
N ILE A 387 20.09 12.21 -17.12
CA ILE A 387 19.37 13.35 -16.59
C ILE A 387 20.29 14.57 -16.55
N ALA A 388 20.03 15.56 -17.40
CA ALA A 388 20.71 16.86 -17.34
C ALA A 388 19.89 17.83 -16.50
N ILE A 389 20.48 18.38 -15.45
CA ILE A 389 19.87 19.37 -14.55
C ILE A 389 20.61 20.69 -14.76
N ASN A 390 19.93 21.71 -15.29
CA ASN A 390 20.47 23.07 -15.39
C ASN A 390 19.82 23.94 -14.32
N LYS A 391 20.62 24.46 -13.40
CA LYS A 391 20.16 25.29 -12.27
C LYS A 391 20.25 26.75 -12.64
N ASN A 392 19.21 27.51 -12.32
CA ASN A 392 19.29 28.97 -12.33
C ASN A 392 19.95 29.45 -11.03
N THR A 393 20.93 30.32 -11.15
CA THR A 393 21.71 30.85 -10.01
C THR A 393 20.96 31.93 -9.20
N GLY A 394 19.71 32.23 -9.51
CA GLY A 394 18.89 33.23 -8.81
C GLY A 394 18.35 32.76 -7.46
N ALA A 395 17.78 33.71 -6.69
CA ALA A 395 17.23 33.47 -5.34
C ALA A 395 16.08 32.43 -5.29
N LYS A 396 15.37 32.20 -6.39
CA LYS A 396 14.40 31.11 -6.54
C LYS A 396 15.13 29.86 -7.05
N LYS A 397 15.08 28.77 -6.30
CA LYS A 397 15.59 27.45 -6.71
C LYS A 397 14.74 26.89 -7.86
N THR A 398 15.02 27.33 -9.05
CA THR A 398 14.39 26.88 -10.31
C THR A 398 15.46 26.32 -11.24
N GLY A 399 15.08 25.44 -12.13
CA GLY A 399 15.98 24.87 -13.11
C GLY A 399 15.22 24.26 -14.28
N THR A 400 15.94 23.58 -15.15
CA THR A 400 15.33 22.74 -16.18
C THR A 400 15.90 21.33 -16.08
N VAL A 401 15.08 20.34 -16.39
CA VAL A 401 15.46 18.94 -16.51
C VAL A 401 15.30 18.51 -17.96
N PHE A 402 16.31 17.82 -18.47
CA PHE A 402 16.32 17.28 -19.83
C PHE A 402 16.85 15.85 -19.83
N PHE A 403 16.21 14.96 -20.59
CA PHE A 403 16.65 13.58 -20.76
C PHE A 403 17.43 13.44 -22.06
N LYS A 404 18.71 13.07 -21.96
CA LYS A 404 19.62 12.90 -23.10
C LYS A 404 19.26 11.69 -23.98
N ASN A 405 18.57 10.69 -23.41
CA ASN A 405 18.07 9.52 -24.13
C ASN A 405 16.54 9.61 -24.25
N THR A 406 16.00 9.36 -25.43
CA THR A 406 14.56 9.50 -25.72
C THR A 406 13.67 8.50 -25.01
N GLN A 407 14.22 7.39 -24.53
CA GLN A 407 13.50 6.33 -23.80
C GLN A 407 13.66 6.48 -22.27
N THR A 408 14.45 7.42 -21.79
CA THR A 408 14.62 7.66 -20.36
C THR A 408 13.31 8.14 -19.74
N GLN A 409 12.91 7.51 -18.66
CA GLN A 409 11.81 7.91 -17.78
C GLN A 409 12.23 7.69 -16.34
N ILE A 410 11.81 8.57 -15.44
CA ILE A 410 12.17 8.49 -14.02
C ILE A 410 11.02 8.04 -13.15
N ASP A 411 11.35 7.29 -12.11
CA ASP A 411 10.46 6.85 -11.03
C ASP A 411 11.06 7.24 -9.68
N LEU A 412 10.27 7.91 -8.85
CA LEU A 412 10.70 8.38 -7.53
C LEU A 412 10.27 7.45 -6.39
N GLY A 413 9.81 6.23 -6.69
CA GLY A 413 9.28 5.28 -5.70
C GLY A 413 10.29 4.84 -4.63
N ALA A 414 11.59 4.96 -4.91
CA ALA A 414 12.69 4.58 -4.01
C ALA A 414 13.25 5.74 -3.16
N ILE A 415 12.65 6.93 -3.24
CA ILE A 415 13.07 8.13 -2.48
C ILE A 415 11.90 9.00 -2.07
N GLY A 416 10.81 8.96 -2.83
CA GLY A 416 9.70 9.91 -2.69
C GLY A 416 8.91 9.74 -1.39
N LYS A 417 8.84 8.54 -0.84
CA LYS A 417 8.15 8.30 0.44
C LYS A 417 8.96 8.89 1.60
N GLY A 418 10.26 8.66 1.61
CA GLY A 418 11.16 9.24 2.59
C GLY A 418 11.14 10.77 2.55
N TYR A 419 11.17 11.36 1.35
CA TYR A 419 11.05 12.80 1.18
C TYR A 419 9.71 13.35 1.69
N ALA A 420 8.61 12.65 1.43
CA ALA A 420 7.29 13.06 1.92
C ALA A 420 7.20 12.98 3.45
N VAL A 421 7.86 12.02 4.09
CA VAL A 421 7.98 11.92 5.55
C VAL A 421 8.75 13.12 6.11
N ASP A 422 9.87 13.51 5.49
CA ASP A 422 10.64 14.70 5.91
C ASP A 422 9.80 15.97 5.78
N LYS A 423 9.03 16.13 4.70
CA LYS A 423 8.14 17.28 4.50
C LYS A 423 6.99 17.30 5.53
N ALA A 424 6.44 16.16 5.86
CA ALA A 424 5.43 16.03 6.91
C ALA A 424 6.00 16.40 8.29
N LEU A 425 7.24 16.01 8.59
CA LEU A 425 7.94 16.40 9.81
C LEU A 425 8.12 17.91 9.91
N GLU A 426 8.48 18.59 8.82
CA GLU A 426 8.58 20.04 8.77
C GLU A 426 7.24 20.70 9.19
N ILE A 427 6.11 20.16 8.75
CA ILE A 427 4.79 20.63 9.15
C ILE A 427 4.53 20.41 10.63
N VAL A 428 4.78 19.20 11.16
CA VAL A 428 4.61 18.90 12.58
C VAL A 428 5.43 19.85 13.46
N LYS A 429 6.69 20.11 13.08
CA LYS A 429 7.58 21.05 13.78
C LYS A 429 7.08 22.51 13.72
N LYS A 430 6.48 22.95 12.62
CA LYS A 430 5.89 24.30 12.49
C LYS A 430 4.74 24.54 13.47
N PHE A 431 4.00 23.49 13.86
CA PHE A 431 2.98 23.57 14.90
C PHE A 431 3.56 23.47 16.33
N GLY A 432 4.89 23.43 16.49
CA GLY A 432 5.56 23.35 17.79
C GLY A 432 5.48 21.98 18.45
N VAL A 433 4.98 20.96 17.75
CA VAL A 433 4.91 19.58 18.25
C VAL A 433 6.29 18.93 18.19
N LYS A 434 6.75 18.41 19.33
CA LYS A 434 8.09 17.82 19.48
C LYS A 434 8.09 16.29 19.37
N ASN A 435 7.00 15.66 19.83
CA ASN A 435 6.90 14.22 19.98
C ASN A 435 5.97 13.64 18.91
N ALA A 436 6.54 13.01 17.90
CA ALA A 436 5.80 12.49 16.75
C ALA A 436 6.38 11.19 16.19
N CYS A 437 5.50 10.34 15.67
CA CYS A 437 5.86 9.22 14.80
C CYS A 437 5.12 9.40 13.47
N ILE A 438 5.86 9.47 12.38
CA ILE A 438 5.37 9.68 11.02
C ILE A 438 5.75 8.46 10.21
N ASN A 439 4.77 7.76 9.65
CA ASN A 439 4.97 6.52 8.90
C ASN A 439 4.29 6.61 7.54
N LEU A 440 5.03 6.42 6.47
CA LEU A 440 4.50 6.30 5.11
C LEU A 440 4.97 4.99 4.48
N GLY A 441 4.16 3.94 4.63
CA GLY A 441 4.43 2.63 4.03
C GLY A 441 5.71 1.96 4.52
N GLY A 442 6.11 2.17 5.79
CA GLY A 442 7.33 1.62 6.36
C GLY A 442 8.55 2.56 6.27
N ASN A 443 8.44 3.71 5.60
CA ASN A 443 9.36 4.82 5.79
C ASN A 443 8.90 5.59 7.02
N ILE A 444 9.67 5.55 8.10
CA ILE A 444 9.27 6.06 9.40
C ILE A 444 10.29 7.11 9.87
N TYR A 445 9.79 8.24 10.35
CA TYR A 445 10.56 9.19 11.15
C TYR A 445 9.95 9.28 12.54
N VAL A 446 10.79 9.25 13.56
CA VAL A 446 10.37 9.50 14.95
C VAL A 446 11.06 10.76 15.48
N SER A 447 10.26 11.66 16.09
CA SER A 447 10.74 12.89 16.73
C SER A 447 10.47 12.83 18.22
N GLY A 448 11.45 13.28 19.02
CA GLY A 448 11.35 13.29 20.48
C GLY A 448 11.09 11.91 21.07
N THR A 449 10.14 11.82 22.00
CA THR A 449 9.85 10.60 22.75
C THR A 449 8.33 10.33 22.82
N PRO A 450 7.90 9.08 22.97
CA PRO A 450 6.53 8.78 23.36
C PRO A 450 6.22 9.31 24.79
N TYR A 451 4.96 9.17 25.21
CA TYR A 451 4.47 9.72 26.50
C TYR A 451 5.26 9.21 27.73
N ASP A 452 5.82 7.99 27.67
CA ASP A 452 6.62 7.38 28.74
C ASP A 452 8.07 7.88 28.76
N LYS A 453 8.41 8.84 27.90
CA LYS A 453 9.75 9.43 27.73
C LYS A 453 10.86 8.44 27.39
N THR A 454 10.51 7.23 26.96
CA THR A 454 11.48 6.24 26.44
C THR A 454 11.82 6.53 24.97
N ALA A 455 12.62 5.67 24.34
CA ALA A 455 12.79 5.70 22.89
C ALA A 455 11.57 5.11 22.18
N TRP A 456 11.30 5.56 20.96
CA TRP A 456 10.28 4.95 20.10
C TRP A 456 10.70 3.53 19.72
N LYS A 457 9.78 2.57 19.87
CA LYS A 457 10.01 1.17 19.50
C LYS A 457 9.41 0.88 18.14
N ILE A 458 10.26 0.71 17.13
CA ILE A 458 9.86 0.43 15.75
C ILE A 458 10.15 -1.02 15.41
N GLY A 459 9.11 -1.80 15.13
CA GLY A 459 9.23 -3.22 14.80
C GLY A 459 9.91 -3.44 13.43
N VAL A 460 10.86 -4.39 13.38
CA VAL A 460 11.45 -4.88 12.14
C VAL A 460 10.80 -6.21 11.78
N GLN A 461 10.12 -6.26 10.63
CA GLN A 461 9.36 -7.41 10.18
C GLN A 461 10.27 -8.62 9.89
N HIS A 462 9.79 -9.82 10.22
CA HIS A 462 10.45 -11.05 9.84
C HIS A 462 10.27 -11.30 8.33
N PRO A 463 11.35 -11.48 7.54
CA PRO A 463 11.27 -11.46 6.07
C PRO A 463 10.53 -12.64 5.45
N ARG A 464 10.43 -13.77 6.16
CA ARG A 464 9.80 -15.00 5.68
C ARG A 464 8.58 -15.43 6.50
N ASN A 465 8.22 -14.66 7.53
CA ASN A 465 7.12 -15.02 8.44
C ASN A 465 6.21 -13.81 8.65
N ALA A 466 5.22 -13.68 7.79
CA ALA A 466 4.28 -12.56 7.82
C ALA A 466 3.60 -12.45 9.20
N GLY A 467 3.55 -11.24 9.74
CA GLY A 467 2.95 -10.96 11.05
C GLY A 467 3.87 -11.19 12.25
N LYS A 468 5.11 -11.69 12.06
CA LYS A 468 6.13 -11.73 13.11
C LYS A 468 7.17 -10.64 12.93
N ILE A 469 7.83 -10.25 14.01
CA ILE A 469 8.94 -9.32 14.01
C ILE A 469 10.25 -10.03 14.38
N LEU A 470 11.36 -9.65 13.75
CA LEU A 470 12.71 -10.07 14.14
C LEU A 470 13.11 -9.45 15.48
N GLY A 471 12.65 -8.24 15.71
CA GLY A 471 12.96 -7.43 16.86
C GLY A 471 12.42 -6.02 16.66
N TYR A 472 12.88 -5.08 17.47
CA TYR A 472 12.53 -3.67 17.35
C TYR A 472 13.76 -2.76 17.50
N LEU A 473 13.68 -1.62 16.83
CA LEU A 473 14.65 -0.54 16.95
C LEU A 473 14.17 0.44 18.04
N GLU A 474 15.09 0.89 18.89
CA GLU A 474 14.89 1.99 19.83
C GLU A 474 15.44 3.27 19.22
N LEU A 475 14.58 4.16 18.75
CA LEU A 475 14.92 5.35 17.96
C LEU A 475 14.48 6.63 18.66
N ARG A 476 15.23 7.73 18.41
CA ARG A 476 14.90 9.09 18.83
C ARG A 476 15.49 10.08 17.82
N ASP A 477 14.62 10.95 17.25
CA ASP A 477 15.00 11.97 16.26
C ASP A 477 15.74 11.39 15.04
N GLU A 478 15.27 10.24 14.58
CA GLU A 478 15.87 9.47 13.49
C GLU A 478 14.78 8.87 12.60
N ALA A 479 15.19 8.51 11.39
CA ALA A 479 14.35 7.79 10.43
C ALA A 479 14.80 6.32 10.30
N THR A 480 13.87 5.48 9.83
CA THR A 480 14.15 4.10 9.40
C THR A 480 13.28 3.71 8.22
N ALA A 481 13.82 2.91 7.33
CA ALA A 481 13.09 2.28 6.23
C ALA A 481 13.64 0.89 5.93
N THR A 482 12.78 0.04 5.38
CA THR A 482 13.13 -1.31 4.93
C THR A 482 12.75 -1.50 3.47
N SER A 483 13.70 -1.96 2.67
CA SER A 483 13.47 -2.52 1.33
C SER A 483 13.51 -4.04 1.43
N GLY A 484 12.55 -4.75 0.81
CA GLY A 484 12.45 -6.19 0.90
C GLY A 484 11.89 -6.85 -0.36
N ASP A 485 12.32 -8.09 -0.64
CA ASP A 485 11.88 -8.90 -1.77
C ASP A 485 10.42 -9.39 -1.63
N TYR A 486 9.85 -9.26 -0.44
CA TYR A 486 8.51 -9.69 -0.08
C TYR A 486 7.46 -8.58 -0.15
N GLU A 487 7.85 -7.33 -0.41
CA GLU A 487 6.91 -6.19 -0.51
C GLU A 487 6.09 -6.23 -1.81
N ARG A 488 6.79 -6.37 -2.95
CA ARG A 488 6.18 -6.54 -4.27
C ARG A 488 7.02 -7.53 -5.07
N PHE A 489 6.41 -8.61 -5.52
CA PHE A 489 7.05 -9.64 -6.34
C PHE A 489 6.00 -10.36 -7.17
N PHE A 490 6.47 -11.08 -8.18
CA PHE A 490 5.71 -12.15 -8.80
C PHE A 490 6.52 -13.45 -8.74
N GLU A 491 5.84 -14.57 -8.82
CA GLU A 491 6.46 -15.88 -8.87
C GLU A 491 6.18 -16.54 -10.23
N MET A 492 7.21 -17.06 -10.87
CA MET A 492 7.11 -17.75 -12.14
C MET A 492 8.15 -18.87 -12.19
N ASN A 493 7.74 -20.08 -12.58
CA ASN A 493 8.60 -21.27 -12.61
C ASN A 493 9.29 -21.58 -11.27
N GLY A 494 8.57 -21.39 -10.15
CA GLY A 494 9.08 -21.61 -8.79
C GLY A 494 10.11 -20.60 -8.31
N LYS A 495 10.41 -19.55 -9.10
CA LYS A 495 11.34 -18.48 -8.75
C LYS A 495 10.60 -17.18 -8.46
N ARG A 496 11.01 -16.49 -7.37
CA ARG A 496 10.52 -15.16 -7.01
C ARG A 496 11.32 -14.08 -7.73
N TYR A 497 10.62 -13.09 -8.26
CA TYR A 497 11.17 -11.91 -8.91
C TYR A 497 10.70 -10.67 -8.15
N ALA A 498 11.62 -10.06 -7.39
CA ALA A 498 11.32 -8.85 -6.63
C ALA A 498 11.20 -7.63 -7.56
N HIS A 499 10.41 -6.65 -7.14
CA HIS A 499 10.22 -5.40 -7.91
C HIS A 499 11.46 -4.49 -7.91
N ILE A 500 12.43 -4.74 -7.06
CA ILE A 500 13.68 -3.98 -7.00
C ILE A 500 14.61 -4.54 -8.08
N ILE A 501 14.85 -3.73 -9.11
CA ILE A 501 15.66 -4.09 -10.26
C ILE A 501 17.03 -3.46 -10.12
N ASN A 502 18.08 -4.22 -10.40
CA ASN A 502 19.43 -3.70 -10.49
C ASN A 502 19.58 -2.91 -11.80
N PRO A 503 19.80 -1.57 -11.74
CA PRO A 503 19.87 -0.72 -12.93
C PRO A 503 21.02 -1.08 -13.87
N LEU A 504 22.11 -1.65 -13.33
CA LEU A 504 23.31 -2.00 -14.11
C LEU A 504 23.13 -3.29 -14.92
N THR A 505 22.29 -4.21 -14.44
CA THR A 505 22.05 -5.51 -15.11
C THR A 505 20.71 -5.61 -15.80
N GLY A 506 19.77 -4.69 -15.48
CA GLY A 506 18.39 -4.72 -15.94
C GLY A 506 17.54 -5.86 -15.36
N ARG A 507 18.04 -6.58 -14.34
CA ARG A 507 17.38 -7.75 -13.75
C ARG A 507 16.95 -7.51 -12.30
N PRO A 508 15.86 -8.15 -11.83
CA PRO A 508 15.52 -8.17 -10.42
C PRO A 508 16.69 -8.64 -9.56
N VAL A 509 16.88 -8.00 -8.41
CA VAL A 509 17.92 -8.37 -7.45
C VAL A 509 17.60 -9.75 -6.86
N SER A 510 18.63 -10.57 -6.68
CA SER A 510 18.57 -11.88 -6.04
C SER A 510 19.63 -11.99 -4.95
N GLY A 511 19.40 -12.86 -3.96
CA GLY A 511 20.32 -13.09 -2.84
C GLY A 511 20.16 -12.10 -1.69
N THR A 512 19.71 -10.86 -1.92
CA THR A 512 19.33 -9.92 -0.87
C THR A 512 17.84 -10.10 -0.55
N ILE A 513 17.52 -10.36 0.72
CA ILE A 513 16.14 -10.56 1.19
C ILE A 513 15.54 -9.25 1.68
N ALA A 514 16.26 -8.53 2.54
CA ALA A 514 15.84 -7.24 3.05
C ALA A 514 17.02 -6.37 3.50
N THR A 515 16.81 -5.06 3.47
CA THR A 515 17.75 -4.07 4.00
C THR A 515 16.99 -3.05 4.84
N THR A 516 17.39 -2.87 6.09
CA THR A 516 16.82 -1.87 6.99
C THR A 516 17.90 -0.84 7.33
N ILE A 517 17.56 0.44 7.15
CA ILE A 517 18.46 1.57 7.40
C ILE A 517 17.93 2.40 8.58
N VAL A 518 18.84 2.93 9.38
CA VAL A 518 18.60 4.02 10.33
C VAL A 518 19.51 5.18 9.95
N ALA A 519 18.94 6.37 9.79
CA ALA A 519 19.67 7.58 9.39
C ALA A 519 18.95 8.86 9.87
N PRO A 520 19.56 10.05 9.76
CA PRO A 520 18.99 11.31 10.19
C PRO A 520 17.71 11.75 9.45
N THR A 521 17.48 11.33 8.21
CA THR A 521 16.34 11.79 7.40
C THR A 521 15.58 10.65 6.74
N GLY A 522 14.28 10.88 6.49
CA GLY A 522 13.43 9.95 5.76
C GLY A 522 13.91 9.72 4.32
N THR A 523 14.34 10.79 3.66
CA THR A 523 14.89 10.72 2.29
C THR A 523 16.11 9.79 2.22
N GLU A 524 17.01 9.91 3.17
CA GLU A 524 18.23 9.12 3.24
C GLU A 524 17.97 7.64 3.45
N VAL A 525 17.08 7.29 4.39
CA VAL A 525 16.73 5.87 4.64
C VAL A 525 16.03 5.23 3.46
N ASP A 526 15.14 5.96 2.74
CA ASP A 526 14.43 5.42 1.56
C ASP A 526 15.42 5.13 0.43
N ALA A 527 16.28 6.10 0.08
CA ALA A 527 17.28 5.96 -0.99
C ALA A 527 18.34 4.89 -0.66
N LEU A 528 18.88 4.90 0.56
CA LEU A 528 19.94 3.97 0.96
C LEU A 528 19.40 2.54 1.15
N SER A 529 18.17 2.34 1.63
CA SER A 529 17.63 0.99 1.74
C SER A 529 17.57 0.31 0.38
N THR A 530 17.16 1.05 -0.67
CA THR A 530 17.15 0.55 -2.05
C THR A 530 18.58 0.36 -2.59
N SER A 531 19.48 1.33 -2.34
CA SER A 531 20.88 1.23 -2.76
C SER A 531 21.55 -0.03 -2.23
N LEU A 532 21.43 -0.29 -0.92
CA LEU A 532 22.02 -1.43 -0.27
C LEU A 532 21.40 -2.75 -0.72
N PHE A 533 20.09 -2.74 -0.97
CA PHE A 533 19.40 -3.92 -1.50
C PHE A 533 19.99 -4.36 -2.83
N VAL A 534 20.31 -3.40 -3.71
CA VAL A 534 20.93 -3.66 -5.02
C VAL A 534 22.40 -4.05 -4.89
N LEU A 535 23.17 -3.40 -4.00
CA LEU A 535 24.60 -3.67 -3.80
C LEU A 535 24.87 -5.02 -3.11
N GLY A 536 23.91 -5.52 -2.32
CA GLY A 536 24.12 -6.71 -1.48
C GLY A 536 24.96 -6.43 -0.24
N HIS A 537 25.28 -7.50 0.51
CA HIS A 537 25.86 -7.36 1.85
C HIS A 537 27.28 -6.75 1.85
N GLU A 538 28.20 -7.21 1.00
CA GLU A 538 29.59 -6.74 1.02
C GLU A 538 29.70 -5.26 0.65
N LYS A 539 29.29 -4.92 -0.59
CA LYS A 539 29.37 -3.54 -1.09
C LYS A 539 28.44 -2.58 -0.35
N GLY A 540 27.27 -3.08 0.09
CA GLY A 540 26.32 -2.30 0.86
C GLY A 540 26.88 -1.90 2.23
N LEU A 541 27.48 -2.82 2.96
CA LEU A 541 28.12 -2.52 4.24
C LEU A 541 29.35 -1.62 4.07
N GLU A 542 30.13 -1.80 3.00
CA GLU A 542 31.24 -0.91 2.66
C GLU A 542 30.76 0.53 2.42
N LEU A 543 29.66 0.70 1.69
CA LEU A 543 29.08 2.01 1.43
C LEU A 543 28.65 2.69 2.74
N VAL A 544 27.87 1.99 3.58
CA VAL A 544 27.34 2.57 4.85
C VAL A 544 28.44 3.00 5.80
N ARG A 545 29.55 2.26 5.87
CA ARG A 545 30.68 2.63 6.72
C ARG A 545 31.30 3.99 6.38
N LYS A 546 31.11 4.47 5.14
CA LYS A 546 31.62 5.77 4.66
C LYS A 546 30.66 6.93 4.95
N ILE A 547 29.43 6.63 5.41
CA ILE A 547 28.39 7.66 5.61
C ILE A 547 28.19 7.87 7.12
N PRO A 548 28.46 9.07 7.65
CA PRO A 548 28.26 9.37 9.07
C PRO A 548 26.80 9.22 9.50
N ASN A 549 26.56 8.71 10.70
CA ASN A 549 25.24 8.55 11.32
C ASN A 549 24.25 7.66 10.53
N VAL A 550 24.76 6.83 9.61
CA VAL A 550 23.96 5.84 8.89
C VAL A 550 24.31 4.45 9.42
N HIS A 551 23.27 3.70 9.76
CA HIS A 551 23.37 2.35 10.28
C HIS A 551 22.49 1.40 9.49
N ALA A 552 22.94 0.18 9.28
CA ALA A 552 22.24 -0.78 8.42
C ALA A 552 22.17 -2.18 9.02
N MET A 553 21.10 -2.87 8.69
CA MET A 553 20.95 -4.32 8.75
C MET A 553 20.66 -4.84 7.35
N ILE A 554 21.40 -5.84 6.90
CA ILE A 554 21.20 -6.52 5.62
C ILE A 554 20.88 -7.98 5.91
N ILE A 555 19.82 -8.47 5.31
CA ILE A 555 19.39 -9.86 5.37
C ILE A 555 19.58 -10.45 3.98
N SER A 556 20.32 -11.54 3.87
CA SER A 556 20.63 -12.23 2.62
C SER A 556 20.40 -13.74 2.72
N GLU A 557 20.30 -14.37 1.56
CA GLU A 557 20.29 -15.83 1.45
C GLU A 557 21.72 -16.34 1.64
N GLY A 558 21.91 -17.22 2.61
CA GLY A 558 23.15 -17.98 2.79
C GLY A 558 23.12 -19.28 2.00
N ASN A 559 24.15 -20.12 2.19
CA ASN A 559 24.20 -21.46 1.61
C ASN A 559 23.11 -22.35 2.25
N ASP A 560 22.55 -23.27 1.46
CA ASP A 560 21.59 -24.28 1.93
C ASP A 560 20.30 -23.72 2.59
N GLY A 561 19.84 -22.57 2.12
CA GLY A 561 18.59 -21.95 2.61
C GLY A 561 18.74 -21.27 3.99
N GLU A 562 19.95 -21.03 4.44
CA GLU A 562 20.22 -20.20 5.62
C GLU A 562 19.80 -18.74 5.38
N ILE A 563 19.43 -18.05 6.43
CA ILE A 563 19.25 -16.59 6.44
C ILE A 563 20.44 -15.97 7.17
N MET A 564 21.21 -15.16 6.48
CA MET A 564 22.28 -14.38 7.05
C MET A 564 21.79 -12.99 7.40
N ILE A 565 22.02 -12.54 8.62
CA ILE A 565 21.67 -11.20 9.10
C ILE A 565 22.96 -10.51 9.54
N GLU A 566 23.33 -9.46 8.83
CA GLU A 566 24.52 -8.68 9.09
C GLU A 566 24.14 -7.25 9.46
N MET A 567 24.75 -6.72 10.52
CA MET A 567 24.45 -5.40 11.04
C MET A 567 25.71 -4.59 11.28
N THR A 568 25.65 -3.28 11.01
CA THR A 568 26.65 -2.37 11.55
C THR A 568 26.54 -2.27 13.08
N LYS A 569 27.64 -1.96 13.76
CA LYS A 569 27.63 -1.82 15.22
C LYS A 569 26.55 -0.84 15.71
N GLY A 570 26.45 0.36 15.10
CA GLY A 570 25.47 1.35 15.49
C GLY A 570 24.01 0.90 15.27
N PHE A 571 23.74 -0.01 14.31
CA PHE A 571 22.43 -0.64 14.17
C PHE A 571 22.18 -1.64 15.32
N ALA A 572 23.15 -2.48 15.63
CA ALA A 572 23.05 -3.47 16.70
C ALA A 572 22.84 -2.83 18.07
N ASP A 573 23.46 -1.68 18.33
CA ASP A 573 23.29 -0.92 19.59
C ASP A 573 21.82 -0.48 19.79
N LYS A 574 21.10 -0.17 18.70
CA LYS A 574 19.70 0.28 18.68
C LYS A 574 18.70 -0.88 18.58
N PHE A 575 19.11 -2.05 18.13
CA PHE A 575 18.23 -3.17 17.84
C PHE A 575 18.07 -4.11 19.04
N LYS A 576 16.84 -4.44 19.37
CA LYS A 576 16.49 -5.43 20.41
C LYS A 576 15.83 -6.63 19.74
N LYS A 577 16.53 -7.75 19.76
CA LYS A 577 16.05 -9.01 19.18
C LYS A 577 14.77 -9.49 19.91
N SER A 578 13.76 -9.92 19.14
CA SER A 578 12.59 -10.57 19.70
C SER A 578 12.91 -12.01 20.10
N PRO A 579 12.42 -12.52 21.25
CA PRO A 579 12.59 -13.92 21.63
C PRO A 579 11.65 -14.81 20.77
N VAL A 580 12.00 -15.06 19.52
CA VAL A 580 11.24 -15.96 18.64
C VAL A 580 11.72 -17.39 18.90
N LYS A 581 10.85 -18.24 19.48
CA LYS A 581 11.10 -19.69 19.52
C LYS A 581 10.95 -20.27 18.12
N GLY A 582 11.97 -20.97 17.61
CA GLY A 582 11.94 -21.65 16.32
C GLY A 582 12.41 -20.80 15.13
N GLU A 583 13.40 -19.91 15.34
CA GLU A 583 14.20 -19.40 14.23
C GLU A 583 14.94 -20.59 13.62
N GLY A 584 14.52 -21.02 12.42
CA GLY A 584 15.30 -21.95 11.60
C GLY A 584 16.72 -21.42 11.39
N ASN A 585 17.44 -21.94 10.47
CA ASN A 585 18.84 -21.63 10.14
C ASN A 585 19.12 -20.11 9.94
N VAL A 586 19.14 -19.29 11.04
CA VAL A 586 19.41 -17.85 11.00
C VAL A 586 20.75 -17.56 11.67
N LYS A 587 21.69 -17.04 10.90
CA LYS A 587 23.00 -16.60 11.42
C LYS A 587 23.03 -15.08 11.58
N TRP A 588 23.51 -14.61 12.72
CA TRP A 588 23.61 -13.20 13.08
C TRP A 588 25.07 -12.76 13.17
N HIS A 589 25.44 -11.71 12.44
CA HIS A 589 26.77 -11.13 12.46
C HIS A 589 26.71 -9.62 12.71
N VAL A 590 27.47 -9.15 13.69
CA VAL A 590 27.72 -7.72 13.89
C VAL A 590 29.07 -7.38 13.29
N VAL A 591 29.05 -6.56 12.26
CA VAL A 591 30.27 -6.18 11.54
C VAL A 591 30.92 -5.00 12.25
N ALA A 592 32.17 -5.19 12.66
CA ALA A 592 32.94 -4.15 13.35
C ALA A 592 33.07 -2.88 12.49
N SER A 593 32.92 -1.71 13.10
CA SER A 593 33.38 -0.45 12.50
C SER A 593 34.88 -0.54 12.30
N HIS A 594 35.39 -0.21 11.09
CA HIS A 594 36.82 -0.01 10.96
C HIS A 594 37.29 1.04 12.00
N LYS A 595 38.31 0.73 12.77
CA LYS A 595 39.05 1.76 13.52
C LYS A 595 39.54 2.76 12.48
N GLN A 596 39.15 4.03 12.63
CA GLN A 596 39.78 5.15 11.95
C GLN A 596 41.26 5.22 12.31
#